data_61e6301bbae6f3e7212b48c76dea96cc
#
_entry.id   61e6301bbae6f3e7212b48c76dea96cc
#
_cell.length_a   1.000
_cell.length_b   1.000
_cell.length_c   1.000
_cell.angle_alpha   90.00
_cell.angle_beta   90.00
_cell.angle_gamma   90.00
#
_symmetry.space_group_name_H-M   'P 1'
#
loop_
_entity.id
_entity.type
_entity.pdbx_description
1 polymer ?
#
loop_
_entity_poly.entity_id
_entity_poly.type
_entity_poly.pdbx_seq_one_letter_code
_entity_poly.pdbx_strand_id
1 'polypeptide(L)'
;MKNKKYFFAVSFGTKVCIVIFLMLMIKTGLVYLESSSGEEDSCLAEALQSKNLQNENQAAQNEDRKESGTGDQEKYKEENGRLSLVRKQSGEEPEVCVLITNADGGRTHKLMQFSASESFSVTSEAGTDMFSAGEKVDPAVYFAEKGINSCCVSLCDDSGEIFGASETEGEASVEGIRVLSLKKGGNVPVYPGTLLIYRSSGQKAFYLINRVRMESYLPGVVSSEMPDDFREEAIKAQAVCARSYAMYVLEKEKKETAENGAVSWNLVDTTDDQVYLSGPVDLCAVTACRQTQGQILCRDEVPLKPHYYSTSWGIKADGSVFDGKETQYLEAAAAVKVDSDVTEMNRNFISTYESLSDRDTGENSAYDCKSPWFRWTCEIPLKQLSDRKIKELTVTKRGTGGYVSELTISYADKTAQQIRGAGSVRRELGFSENVYRLQDNSTRTGLSILPSAFFYMDEVKSTDGVQTVTLHGGGFGHGFGMSQYGAAQMAEEGYKYAEILAYYYEKAELTETY
;
A
#
# COMPACT_ATOMS: atom_id res chain seq x y z
N MET A 1 -0.18 5.82 -49.93
CA MET A 1 -0.24 6.44 -48.60
C MET A 1 0.05 5.35 -47.59
N LYS A 2 1.23 5.38 -46.97
CA LYS A 2 1.75 4.31 -46.09
C LYS A 2 1.57 4.73 -44.64
N ASN A 3 0.73 3.99 -43.90
CA ASN A 3 0.63 4.12 -42.44
C ASN A 3 1.83 3.45 -41.78
N LYS A 4 2.67 4.25 -41.15
CA LYS A 4 3.73 3.76 -40.26
C LYS A 4 3.13 3.48 -38.88
N LYS A 5 3.06 2.20 -38.51
CA LYS A 5 2.84 1.78 -37.12
C LYS A 5 4.17 1.95 -36.36
N TYR A 6 4.17 2.77 -35.33
CA TYR A 6 5.29 2.85 -34.39
C TYR A 6 5.10 1.74 -33.35
N PHE A 7 5.99 0.76 -33.37
CA PHE A 7 6.20 -0.17 -32.28
C PHE A 7 7.08 0.53 -31.24
N PHE A 8 6.56 0.81 -30.05
CA PHE A 8 7.39 1.13 -28.91
C PHE A 8 7.80 -0.17 -28.22
N ALA A 9 9.08 -0.48 -28.28
CA ALA A 9 9.69 -1.50 -27.45
C ALA A 9 9.82 -0.93 -26.02
N VAL A 10 9.06 -1.46 -25.07
CA VAL A 10 9.20 -1.13 -23.65
C VAL A 10 10.31 -2.00 -23.09
N SER A 11 11.39 -1.35 -22.69
CA SER A 11 12.57 -1.95 -22.08
C SER A 11 12.29 -2.39 -20.63
N PHE A 12 12.89 -3.49 -20.23
CA PHE A 12 12.91 -4.10 -18.91
C PHE A 12 13.20 -3.09 -17.78
N GLY A 13 12.24 -2.79 -16.91
CA GLY A 13 12.42 -1.88 -15.76
C GLY A 13 11.20 -1.62 -14.90
N THR A 14 10.03 -2.13 -15.25
CA THR A 14 8.73 -1.69 -14.70
C THR A 14 8.17 -2.60 -13.60
N LYS A 15 8.92 -2.88 -12.53
CA LYS A 15 8.38 -3.72 -11.44
C LYS A 15 7.50 -2.97 -10.42
N VAL A 16 7.58 -1.66 -10.35
CA VAL A 16 6.88 -0.82 -9.36
C VAL A 16 5.65 -0.11 -9.92
N CYS A 17 5.62 0.25 -11.19
CA CYS A 17 4.52 1.02 -11.80
C CYS A 17 3.19 0.26 -11.93
N ILE A 18 3.13 -1.04 -11.69
CA ILE A 18 1.97 -1.87 -12.07
C ILE A 18 0.85 -1.80 -11.01
N VAL A 19 1.18 -1.74 -9.73
CA VAL A 19 0.15 -1.56 -8.67
C VAL A 19 -0.44 -0.16 -8.76
N ILE A 20 0.39 0.84 -9.04
CA ILE A 20 0.03 2.25 -9.21
C ILE A 20 -0.79 2.45 -10.49
N PHE A 21 -0.41 1.80 -11.59
CA PHE A 21 -1.14 1.88 -12.85
C PHE A 21 -2.52 1.21 -12.76
N LEU A 22 -2.69 0.20 -11.93
CA LEU A 22 -3.97 -0.44 -11.64
C LEU A 22 -4.91 0.47 -10.83
N MET A 23 -4.40 1.20 -9.84
CA MET A 23 -5.20 2.18 -9.09
C MET A 23 -5.57 3.41 -9.96
N LEU A 24 -4.67 3.89 -10.81
CA LEU A 24 -4.95 4.98 -11.77
C LEU A 24 -5.92 4.59 -12.88
N MET A 25 -5.92 3.33 -13.34
CA MET A 25 -6.86 2.86 -14.36
C MET A 25 -8.30 2.71 -13.80
N ILE A 26 -8.45 2.53 -12.50
CA ILE A 26 -9.77 2.61 -11.83
C ILE A 26 -10.26 4.06 -11.86
N LYS A 27 -9.41 5.06 -11.57
CA LYS A 27 -9.74 6.49 -11.67
C LYS A 27 -10.14 6.92 -13.10
N THR A 28 -9.49 6.40 -14.15
CA THR A 28 -9.79 6.81 -15.55
C THR A 28 -10.90 6.00 -16.22
N GLY A 29 -11.24 4.83 -15.71
CA GLY A 29 -12.33 4.01 -16.27
C GLY A 29 -13.74 4.55 -15.98
N LEU A 30 -13.90 5.30 -14.89
CA LEU A 30 -15.18 5.93 -14.52
C LEU A 30 -15.49 7.21 -15.33
N VAL A 31 -14.50 7.90 -15.85
CA VAL A 31 -14.70 9.17 -16.59
C VAL A 31 -15.26 8.98 -18.02
N TYR A 32 -15.29 7.76 -18.54
CA TYR A 32 -15.75 7.51 -19.93
C TYR A 32 -17.24 7.13 -20.07
N LEU A 33 -18.04 7.13 -18.99
CA LEU A 33 -19.46 6.75 -19.02
C LEU A 33 -20.46 7.87 -18.73
N GLU A 34 -20.02 9.10 -18.44
CA GLU A 34 -20.91 10.23 -18.09
C GLU A 34 -21.02 11.32 -19.13
N SER A 35 -21.08 11.00 -20.41
CA SER A 35 -21.45 11.98 -21.42
C SER A 35 -22.74 11.61 -22.14
N SER A 36 -23.83 11.39 -21.42
CA SER A 36 -25.21 11.55 -21.96
C SER A 36 -26.25 11.38 -20.86
N SER A 37 -26.70 12.47 -20.26
CA SER A 37 -28.11 12.79 -20.02
C SER A 37 -28.21 13.90 -18.97
N GLY A 38 -28.61 15.07 -19.38
CA GLY A 38 -29.01 16.13 -18.48
C GLY A 38 -30.41 15.83 -17.93
N GLU A 39 -30.65 16.36 -16.74
CA GLU A 39 -31.85 16.37 -15.89
C GLU A 39 -31.69 15.51 -14.64
N GLU A 40 -31.09 16.11 -13.58
CA GLU A 40 -31.34 15.77 -12.16
C GLU A 40 -30.61 16.68 -11.15
N ASP A 41 -30.50 17.99 -11.43
CA ASP A 41 -29.83 18.95 -10.52
C ASP A 41 -30.70 19.57 -9.41
N SER A 42 -31.94 19.11 -9.18
CA SER A 42 -32.81 19.70 -8.14
C SER A 42 -32.89 18.93 -6.82
N CYS A 43 -32.46 17.66 -6.79
CA CYS A 43 -32.61 16.81 -5.61
C CYS A 43 -31.40 16.86 -4.63
N LEU A 44 -30.25 17.29 -5.14
CA LEU A 44 -29.01 17.32 -4.32
C LEU A 44 -28.94 18.54 -3.39
N ALA A 45 -29.53 19.68 -3.80
CA ALA A 45 -29.55 20.89 -2.99
C ALA A 45 -30.46 20.79 -1.75
N GLU A 46 -31.56 20.05 -1.83
CA GLU A 46 -32.46 19.83 -0.67
C GLU A 46 -31.89 18.81 0.32
N ALA A 47 -31.10 17.86 -0.13
CA ALA A 47 -30.45 16.88 0.73
C ALA A 47 -29.29 17.46 1.55
N LEU A 48 -28.60 18.48 1.03
CA LEU A 48 -27.52 19.18 1.73
C LEU A 48 -28.02 20.15 2.79
N GLN A 49 -29.18 20.77 2.59
CA GLN A 49 -29.80 21.64 3.60
C GLN A 49 -30.36 20.87 4.80
N SER A 50 -30.87 19.66 4.60
CA SER A 50 -31.38 18.84 5.70
C SER A 50 -30.28 18.23 6.58
N LYS A 51 -29.06 17.99 6.03
CA LYS A 51 -27.91 17.51 6.81
C LYS A 51 -27.28 18.59 7.68
N ASN A 52 -27.27 19.84 7.25
CA ASN A 52 -26.73 20.94 8.06
C ASN A 52 -27.59 21.26 9.27
N LEU A 53 -28.91 21.11 9.19
CA LEU A 53 -29.83 21.31 10.30
C LEU A 53 -29.77 20.18 11.36
N GLN A 54 -29.32 18.98 11.00
CA GLN A 54 -29.11 17.89 11.97
C GLN A 54 -27.78 18.00 12.71
N ASN A 55 -26.74 18.55 12.10
CA ASN A 55 -25.44 18.73 12.73
C ASN A 55 -25.43 19.89 13.74
N GLU A 56 -26.19 20.95 13.53
CA GLU A 56 -26.33 22.05 14.50
C GLU A 56 -27.07 21.67 15.77
N ASN A 57 -28.01 20.71 15.69
CA ASN A 57 -28.74 20.22 16.88
C ASN A 57 -27.92 19.20 17.71
N GLN A 58 -26.88 18.58 17.18
CA GLN A 58 -25.97 17.71 17.97
C GLN A 58 -24.84 18.47 18.65
N ALA A 59 -24.43 19.61 18.10
CA ALA A 59 -23.41 20.47 18.72
C ALA A 59 -23.91 21.19 19.97
N ALA A 60 -25.20 21.50 20.07
CA ALA A 60 -25.80 22.21 21.20
C ALA A 60 -26.06 21.35 22.45
N GLN A 61 -25.92 20.03 22.38
CA GLN A 61 -26.15 19.13 23.53
C GLN A 61 -24.87 18.69 24.27
N ASN A 62 -23.67 19.11 23.81
CA ASN A 62 -22.39 18.70 24.39
C ASN A 62 -21.64 19.77 25.23
N GLU A 63 -22.26 20.94 25.50
CA GLU A 63 -21.60 22.01 26.28
C GLU A 63 -21.83 21.98 27.82
N ASP A 64 -22.61 21.06 28.38
CA ASP A 64 -22.87 21.00 29.82
C ASP A 64 -22.26 19.78 30.51
N ARG A 65 -20.94 19.61 30.45
CA ARG A 65 -20.17 18.81 31.42
C ARG A 65 -18.71 19.24 31.49
N LYS A 66 -18.46 20.37 32.14
CA LYS A 66 -17.17 20.61 32.78
C LYS A 66 -17.42 20.55 34.30
N GLU A 67 -16.75 19.63 34.97
CA GLU A 67 -15.88 19.89 36.11
C GLU A 67 -15.52 18.62 36.89
N SER A 68 -14.23 18.60 37.23
CA SER A 68 -13.57 18.04 38.42
C SER A 68 -13.09 16.59 38.39
N GLY A 69 -11.78 16.43 38.64
CA GLY A 69 -11.27 15.29 39.40
C GLY A 69 -10.02 14.63 38.86
N THR A 70 -8.89 15.10 39.31
CA THR A 70 -7.65 14.37 39.69
C THR A 70 -7.50 12.90 39.23
N GLY A 71 -6.42 12.66 38.52
CA GLY A 71 -5.59 11.48 38.42
C GLY A 71 -6.11 10.11 38.80
N ASP A 72 -6.30 9.28 37.80
CA ASP A 72 -6.03 7.85 37.93
C ASP A 72 -5.86 7.25 36.52
N GLN A 73 -4.80 6.45 36.37
CA GLN A 73 -4.50 5.72 35.12
C GLN A 73 -5.54 4.60 34.95
N GLU A 74 -6.56 4.81 34.14
CA GLU A 74 -7.47 3.75 33.75
C GLU A 74 -6.89 2.96 32.57
N LYS A 75 -6.46 1.73 32.87
CA LYS A 75 -6.23 0.68 31.86
C LYS A 75 -7.58 0.17 31.39
N TYR A 76 -7.93 0.44 30.14
CA TYR A 76 -9.10 -0.15 29.52
C TYR A 76 -8.74 -1.51 28.90
N LYS A 77 -9.55 -2.52 29.23
CA LYS A 77 -9.53 -3.87 28.64
C LYS A 77 -10.53 -3.94 27.50
N GLU A 78 -10.23 -4.87 26.56
CA GLU A 78 -11.13 -5.26 25.48
C GLU A 78 -12.51 -5.64 26.02
N GLU A 79 -13.52 -4.85 25.71
CA GLU A 79 -14.92 -5.19 25.92
C GLU A 79 -15.64 -5.10 24.56
N ASN A 80 -16.22 -6.22 24.14
CA ASN A 80 -17.10 -6.33 22.96
C ASN A 80 -16.44 -6.08 21.58
N GLY A 81 -15.22 -6.56 21.32
CA GLY A 81 -14.60 -6.50 19.98
C GLY A 81 -14.23 -5.07 19.53
N ARG A 82 -14.03 -4.14 20.45
CA ARG A 82 -13.65 -2.76 20.20
C ARG A 82 -12.31 -2.44 20.85
N LEU A 83 -11.39 -1.87 20.08
CA LEU A 83 -10.14 -1.33 20.64
C LEU A 83 -10.46 -0.05 21.42
N SER A 84 -9.98 0.02 22.66
CA SER A 84 -10.04 1.23 23.48
C SER A 84 -8.77 2.04 23.33
N LEU A 85 -8.90 3.36 23.19
CA LEU A 85 -7.74 4.26 23.10
C LEU A 85 -7.09 4.42 24.48
N VAL A 86 -5.82 4.02 24.58
CA VAL A 86 -4.98 4.27 25.76
C VAL A 86 -4.17 5.53 25.51
N ARG A 87 -4.44 6.60 26.27
CA ARG A 87 -3.64 7.84 26.16
C ARG A 87 -2.31 7.67 26.91
N LYS A 88 -1.18 7.83 26.20
CA LYS A 88 0.14 7.99 26.76
C LYS A 88 0.51 9.48 26.78
N GLN A 89 1.46 9.87 27.65
CA GLN A 89 1.98 11.25 27.64
C GLN A 89 2.56 11.58 26.27
N SER A 90 2.23 12.77 25.75
CA SER A 90 2.63 13.26 24.45
C SER A 90 4.17 13.34 24.32
N GLY A 91 4.71 12.52 23.43
CA GLY A 91 6.05 12.69 22.89
C GLY A 91 6.08 13.80 21.82
N GLU A 92 7.28 14.14 21.33
CA GLU A 92 7.40 14.93 20.12
C GLU A 92 7.03 14.09 18.91
N GLU A 93 6.40 14.72 17.92
CA GLU A 93 6.12 14.09 16.62
C GLU A 93 7.43 13.62 15.96
N PRO A 94 7.58 12.33 15.60
CA PRO A 94 8.81 11.84 15.01
C PRO A 94 8.98 12.26 13.56
N GLU A 95 10.24 12.36 13.12
CA GLU A 95 10.60 12.45 11.71
C GLU A 95 10.95 11.09 11.13
N VAL A 96 10.57 10.86 9.88
CA VAL A 96 10.96 9.70 9.08
C VAL A 96 11.91 10.10 7.96
N CYS A 97 12.88 9.24 7.65
CA CYS A 97 13.74 9.37 6.49
C CYS A 97 13.34 8.30 5.47
N VAL A 98 12.82 8.74 4.33
CA VAL A 98 12.31 7.85 3.27
C VAL A 98 13.25 7.91 2.07
N LEU A 99 13.82 6.78 1.68
CA LEU A 99 14.57 6.67 0.43
C LEU A 99 13.60 6.75 -0.74
N ILE A 100 13.80 7.73 -1.61
CA ILE A 100 13.02 7.90 -2.83
C ILE A 100 13.68 7.15 -3.97
N THR A 101 12.99 6.17 -4.51
CA THR A 101 13.46 5.37 -5.65
C THR A 101 13.27 6.11 -6.98
N ASN A 102 14.07 5.78 -7.98
CA ASN A 102 13.87 6.27 -9.35
C ASN A 102 12.64 5.59 -10.02
N ALA A 103 12.31 6.00 -11.23
CA ALA A 103 11.16 5.47 -11.97
C ALA A 103 11.23 3.95 -12.25
N ASP A 104 12.42 3.36 -12.24
CA ASP A 104 12.64 1.92 -12.44
C ASP A 104 12.73 1.14 -11.10
N GLY A 105 12.47 1.79 -9.97
CA GLY A 105 12.60 1.23 -8.63
C GLY A 105 14.05 1.14 -8.11
N GLY A 106 15.01 1.72 -8.81
CA GLY A 106 16.42 1.77 -8.39
C GLY A 106 16.63 2.79 -7.26
N ARG A 107 17.58 2.50 -6.38
CA ARG A 107 17.88 3.31 -5.17
C ARG A 107 18.66 4.60 -5.46
N THR A 108 19.10 4.83 -6.71
CA THR A 108 19.86 6.04 -7.09
C THR A 108 19.32 6.67 -8.36
N HIS A 109 19.53 7.97 -8.50
CA HIS A 109 19.10 8.79 -9.61
C HIS A 109 20.30 9.25 -10.44
N LYS A 110 20.32 8.95 -11.73
CA LYS A 110 21.37 9.41 -12.67
C LYS A 110 21.18 10.85 -13.11
N LEU A 111 19.93 11.28 -13.20
CA LEU A 111 19.53 12.64 -13.52
C LEU A 111 18.65 13.14 -12.40
N MET A 112 18.86 14.36 -11.95
CA MET A 112 18.02 14.99 -10.94
C MET A 112 17.91 16.47 -11.27
N GLN A 113 16.71 17.01 -11.11
CA GLN A 113 16.43 18.43 -11.14
C GLN A 113 15.29 18.71 -10.18
N PHE A 114 15.44 19.71 -9.35
CA PHE A 114 14.39 20.09 -8.40
C PHE A 114 14.07 21.58 -8.48
N SER A 115 12.92 21.96 -7.94
CA SER A 115 12.39 23.31 -7.84
C SER A 115 11.34 23.32 -6.73
N ALA A 116 10.83 24.50 -6.38
CA ALA A 116 9.68 24.64 -5.49
C ALA A 116 8.71 25.71 -6.01
N SER A 117 7.46 25.69 -5.54
CA SER A 117 6.48 26.75 -5.80
C SER A 117 6.76 28.02 -4.99
N GLU A 118 7.60 27.91 -3.97
CA GLU A 118 8.02 28.97 -3.07
C GLU A 118 9.53 29.11 -3.03
N SER A 119 10.04 30.15 -2.33
CA SER A 119 11.48 30.31 -2.11
C SER A 119 12.03 29.16 -1.27
N PHE A 120 13.18 28.65 -1.65
CA PHE A 120 13.81 27.51 -0.99
C PHE A 120 15.31 27.73 -0.80
N SER A 121 15.87 26.98 0.12
CA SER A 121 17.31 27.01 0.43
C SER A 121 17.97 25.70 0.08
N VAL A 122 19.23 25.76 -0.34
CA VAL A 122 20.13 24.61 -0.49
C VAL A 122 21.29 24.80 0.47
N THR A 123 21.33 24.00 1.52
CA THR A 123 22.35 24.06 2.58
C THR A 123 23.33 22.91 2.44
N SER A 124 24.61 23.19 2.52
CA SER A 124 25.71 22.22 2.43
C SER A 124 26.87 22.62 3.34
N GLU A 125 27.95 21.86 3.33
CA GLU A 125 29.20 22.21 4.01
C GLU A 125 29.83 23.51 3.46
N ALA A 126 29.50 23.90 2.23
CA ALA A 126 29.97 25.16 1.61
C ALA A 126 29.13 26.39 1.98
N GLY A 127 28.06 26.23 2.75
CA GLY A 127 27.12 27.28 3.15
C GLY A 127 25.70 27.06 2.68
N THR A 128 24.89 28.11 2.75
CA THR A 128 23.49 28.12 2.33
C THR A 128 23.28 29.08 1.17
N ASP A 129 22.74 28.60 0.08
CA ASP A 129 22.31 29.42 -1.06
C ASP A 129 20.77 29.48 -1.08
N MET A 130 20.23 30.64 -1.45
CA MET A 130 18.81 30.93 -1.53
C MET A 130 18.36 30.93 -2.98
N PHE A 131 17.20 30.34 -3.25
CA PHE A 131 16.58 30.26 -4.58
C PHE A 131 15.16 30.80 -4.53
N SER A 132 14.77 31.49 -5.59
CA SER A 132 13.40 31.98 -5.74
C SER A 132 12.44 30.87 -6.17
N ALA A 133 11.15 31.09 -5.95
CA ALA A 133 10.10 30.23 -6.46
C ALA A 133 10.27 29.96 -7.97
N GLY A 134 10.18 28.70 -8.37
CA GLY A 134 10.31 28.26 -9.77
C GLY A 134 11.74 28.13 -10.28
N GLU A 135 12.75 28.59 -9.58
CA GLU A 135 14.15 28.34 -9.96
C GLU A 135 14.43 26.82 -9.96
N LYS A 136 15.31 26.40 -10.86
CA LYS A 136 15.66 24.99 -11.06
C LYS A 136 17.09 24.77 -10.66
N VAL A 137 17.32 23.75 -9.84
CA VAL A 137 18.66 23.32 -9.43
C VAL A 137 18.92 21.90 -9.94
N ASP A 138 20.09 21.72 -10.59
CA ASP A 138 20.65 20.43 -10.94
C ASP A 138 21.76 20.07 -9.96
N PRO A 139 21.60 19.04 -9.11
CA PRO A 139 22.62 18.66 -8.13
C PRO A 139 23.98 18.32 -8.76
N ALA A 140 24.00 17.78 -9.99
CA ALA A 140 25.27 17.45 -10.63
C ALA A 140 26.10 18.68 -10.94
N VAL A 141 25.44 19.76 -11.40
CA VAL A 141 26.08 21.07 -11.67
C VAL A 141 26.42 21.76 -10.34
N TYR A 142 25.46 21.88 -9.45
CA TYR A 142 25.62 22.54 -8.15
C TYR A 142 26.76 21.93 -7.31
N PHE A 143 26.83 20.60 -7.24
CA PHE A 143 27.90 19.90 -6.52
C PHE A 143 29.28 20.10 -7.15
N ALA A 144 29.34 20.16 -8.49
CA ALA A 144 30.60 20.42 -9.19
C ALA A 144 31.10 21.85 -8.95
N GLU A 145 30.21 22.85 -8.97
CA GLU A 145 30.55 24.26 -8.75
C GLU A 145 30.98 24.54 -7.30
N LYS A 146 30.30 23.91 -6.32
CA LYS A 146 30.58 24.09 -4.90
C LYS A 146 31.65 23.15 -4.35
N GLY A 147 32.04 22.13 -5.08
CA GLY A 147 33.03 21.12 -4.62
C GLY A 147 32.53 20.21 -3.52
N ILE A 148 31.20 19.97 -3.45
CA ILE A 148 30.52 19.21 -2.39
C ILE A 148 30.02 17.84 -2.89
N ASN A 149 29.59 17.00 -1.94
CA ASN A 149 29.01 15.67 -2.24
C ASN A 149 27.62 15.47 -1.64
N SER A 150 27.12 16.43 -0.87
CA SER A 150 25.79 16.37 -0.25
C SER A 150 25.21 17.76 -0.02
N CYS A 151 23.88 17.84 0.00
CA CYS A 151 23.14 19.02 0.41
C CYS A 151 21.76 18.67 0.98
N CYS A 152 21.19 19.63 1.70
CA CYS A 152 19.80 19.62 2.16
C CYS A 152 19.04 20.69 1.40
N VAL A 153 17.84 20.38 0.93
CA VAL A 153 16.94 21.31 0.23
C VAL A 153 15.66 21.45 1.04
N SER A 154 15.31 22.68 1.43
CA SER A 154 14.12 22.96 2.25
C SER A 154 13.43 24.23 1.78
N LEU A 155 12.13 24.37 1.99
CA LEU A 155 11.43 25.64 1.85
C LEU A 155 11.97 26.64 2.87
N CYS A 156 11.90 27.94 2.54
CA CYS A 156 12.39 29.01 3.42
C CYS A 156 11.40 29.33 4.55
N ASP A 157 10.12 29.28 4.24
CA ASP A 157 9.03 29.48 5.20
C ASP A 157 8.35 28.13 5.46
N ASP A 158 8.89 27.38 6.42
CA ASP A 158 8.22 26.18 6.92
C ASP A 158 7.14 26.62 7.91
N SER A 159 5.94 26.97 7.40
CA SER A 159 4.79 27.37 8.23
C SER A 159 4.24 26.20 9.09
N GLY A 160 4.75 24.99 8.89
CA GLY A 160 4.27 23.78 9.54
C GLY A 160 2.94 23.25 8.98
N GLU A 161 2.25 24.01 8.12
CA GLU A 161 1.10 23.54 7.36
C GLU A 161 1.53 23.13 5.95
N ILE A 162 1.69 21.83 5.75
CA ILE A 162 2.23 21.26 4.51
C ILE A 162 1.10 21.01 3.47
N PHE A 163 -0.15 21.06 3.90
CA PHE A 163 -1.31 20.81 3.05
C PHE A 163 -2.23 22.02 3.01
N GLY A 164 -2.17 22.77 1.92
CA GLY A 164 -3.19 23.77 1.62
C GLY A 164 -4.45 23.08 1.10
N ALA A 165 -5.62 23.39 1.67
CA ALA A 165 -6.88 22.94 1.12
C ALA A 165 -7.20 23.74 -0.15
N SER A 166 -7.03 23.14 -1.33
CA SER A 166 -7.77 23.55 -2.51
C SER A 166 -9.13 22.85 -2.46
N GLU A 167 -10.19 23.55 -2.13
CA GLU A 167 -11.55 22.99 -2.03
C GLU A 167 -12.17 22.60 -3.37
N THR A 168 -11.44 22.74 -4.46
CA THR A 168 -11.91 22.38 -5.81
C THR A 168 -11.29 21.03 -6.17
N GLU A 169 -12.08 19.96 -6.16
CA GLU A 169 -11.79 18.61 -6.68
C GLU A 169 -11.36 17.51 -5.70
N GLY A 170 -11.52 17.64 -4.38
CA GLY A 170 -11.23 16.54 -3.43
C GLY A 170 -9.74 16.26 -3.19
N GLU A 171 -8.85 17.06 -3.77
CA GLU A 171 -7.39 16.96 -3.60
C GLU A 171 -6.84 18.12 -2.75
N ALA A 172 -5.85 17.81 -1.90
CA ALA A 172 -5.09 18.82 -1.17
C ALA A 172 -3.77 19.11 -1.90
N SER A 173 -3.40 20.38 -2.02
CA SER A 173 -2.09 20.77 -2.51
C SER A 173 -1.01 20.41 -1.49
N VAL A 174 0.13 19.92 -1.96
CA VAL A 174 1.31 19.65 -1.15
C VAL A 174 2.29 20.80 -1.33
N GLU A 175 2.64 21.47 -0.25
CA GLU A 175 3.76 22.42 -0.24
C GLU A 175 5.07 21.67 -0.02
N GLY A 176 6.05 21.89 -0.89
CA GLY A 176 7.29 21.14 -0.82
C GLY A 176 8.17 21.29 -2.06
N ILE A 177 9.21 20.47 -2.09
CA ILE A 177 10.20 20.45 -3.16
C ILE A 177 9.76 19.50 -4.27
N ARG A 178 9.66 20.01 -5.50
CA ARG A 178 9.34 19.26 -6.72
C ARG A 178 10.58 18.61 -7.30
N VAL A 179 10.53 17.31 -7.55
CA VAL A 179 11.63 16.60 -8.25
C VAL A 179 11.25 16.46 -9.73
N LEU A 180 11.64 17.45 -10.53
CA LEU A 180 11.20 17.62 -11.92
C LEU A 180 11.63 16.50 -12.86
N SER A 181 12.73 15.83 -12.55
CA SER A 181 13.29 14.71 -13.33
C SER A 181 12.64 13.36 -13.00
N LEU A 182 11.77 13.30 -12.01
CA LEU A 182 11.09 12.10 -11.55
C LEU A 182 9.61 12.15 -11.95
N LYS A 183 9.07 10.99 -12.31
CA LYS A 183 7.62 10.80 -12.48
C LYS A 183 7.18 9.61 -11.66
N LYS A 184 6.23 9.81 -10.79
CA LYS A 184 5.57 8.77 -9.99
C LYS A 184 4.06 8.85 -10.19
N GLY A 185 3.43 7.73 -10.50
CA GLY A 185 2.00 7.73 -10.82
C GLY A 185 1.60 8.66 -11.98
N GLY A 186 2.54 8.97 -12.90
CA GLY A 186 2.31 9.91 -14.01
C GLY A 186 2.61 11.38 -13.68
N ASN A 187 2.72 11.74 -12.40
CA ASN A 187 2.91 13.10 -11.91
C ASN A 187 4.36 13.39 -11.54
N VAL A 188 4.73 14.67 -11.54
CA VAL A 188 5.97 15.16 -10.92
C VAL A 188 5.76 15.18 -9.42
N PRO A 189 6.54 14.41 -8.62
CA PRO A 189 6.33 14.35 -7.18
C PRO A 189 6.72 15.66 -6.50
N VAL A 190 5.99 15.99 -5.42
CA VAL A 190 6.24 17.10 -4.52
C VAL A 190 6.44 16.52 -3.12
N TYR A 191 7.59 16.78 -2.52
CA TYR A 191 7.95 16.23 -1.22
C TYR A 191 7.90 17.31 -0.15
N PRO A 192 7.09 17.16 0.91
CA PRO A 192 7.11 18.04 2.07
C PRO A 192 8.40 17.84 2.89
N GLY A 193 8.71 18.79 3.76
CA GLY A 193 9.88 18.72 4.62
C GLY A 193 11.20 18.97 3.87
N THR A 194 12.22 18.19 4.17
CA THR A 194 13.59 18.40 3.64
C THR A 194 13.99 17.25 2.71
N LEU A 195 14.54 17.58 1.54
CA LEU A 195 15.22 16.61 0.69
C LEU A 195 16.72 16.59 1.02
N LEU A 196 17.23 15.40 1.33
CA LEU A 196 18.66 15.13 1.50
C LEU A 196 19.18 14.49 0.23
N ILE A 197 20.17 15.10 -0.41
CA ILE A 197 20.76 14.63 -1.66
C ILE A 197 22.22 14.30 -1.43
N TYR A 198 22.62 13.08 -1.77
CA TYR A 198 23.98 12.56 -1.60
C TYR A 198 24.50 11.98 -2.89
N ARG A 199 25.73 12.31 -3.26
CA ARG A 199 26.41 11.69 -4.40
C ARG A 199 26.82 10.25 -4.06
N SER A 200 26.42 9.31 -4.89
CA SER A 200 26.87 7.91 -4.78
C SER A 200 28.36 7.80 -5.06
N SER A 201 29.08 7.05 -4.22
CA SER A 201 30.52 6.83 -4.39
C SER A 201 30.80 6.05 -5.69
N GLY A 202 31.67 6.59 -6.54
CA GLY A 202 32.09 5.92 -7.77
C GLY A 202 31.09 5.94 -8.92
N GLN A 203 29.91 6.51 -8.74
CA GLN A 203 28.88 6.64 -9.79
C GLN A 203 28.47 8.12 -9.99
N LYS A 204 28.09 8.47 -11.23
CA LYS A 204 27.43 9.75 -11.52
C LYS A 204 25.93 9.65 -11.19
N ALA A 205 25.62 9.36 -9.94
CA ALA A 205 24.26 9.14 -9.46
C ALA A 205 24.11 9.68 -8.02
N PHE A 206 22.86 9.87 -7.57
CA PHE A 206 22.53 10.47 -6.30
C PHE A 206 21.52 9.60 -5.54
N TYR A 207 21.69 9.48 -4.23
CA TYR A 207 20.62 9.09 -3.32
C TYR A 207 19.74 10.30 -3.04
N LEU A 208 18.45 10.08 -3.00
CA LEU A 208 17.44 11.08 -2.63
C LEU A 208 16.66 10.57 -1.45
N ILE A 209 16.71 11.28 -0.33
CA ILE A 209 15.98 10.94 0.89
C ILE A 209 15.06 12.10 1.25
N ASN A 210 13.80 11.83 1.50
CA ASN A 210 12.87 12.78 2.08
C ASN A 210 12.87 12.61 3.61
N ARG A 211 13.31 13.62 4.34
CA ARG A 211 13.19 13.75 5.79
C ARG A 211 11.96 14.59 6.09
N VAL A 212 10.98 13.99 6.73
CA VAL A 212 9.66 14.59 6.89
C VAL A 212 9.03 14.18 8.21
N ARG A 213 8.20 15.04 8.80
CA ARG A 213 7.40 14.71 9.99
C ARG A 213 6.38 13.62 9.67
N MET A 214 6.07 12.79 10.66
CA MET A 214 5.15 11.65 10.51
C MET A 214 3.80 12.07 9.91
N GLU A 215 3.16 13.10 10.46
CA GLU A 215 1.83 13.51 10.00
C GLU A 215 1.84 14.20 8.63
N SER A 216 3.00 14.64 8.17
CA SER A 216 3.21 15.14 6.82
C SER A 216 3.55 14.05 5.80
N TYR A 217 4.09 12.93 6.27
CA TYR A 217 4.38 11.74 5.47
C TYR A 217 3.11 10.92 5.17
N LEU A 218 2.29 10.71 6.20
CA LEU A 218 1.17 9.78 6.16
C LEU A 218 0.10 10.06 5.09
N PRO A 219 -0.33 11.32 4.84
CA PRO A 219 -1.31 11.57 3.78
C PRO A 219 -0.85 11.09 2.40
N GLY A 220 0.45 11.26 2.10
CA GLY A 220 1.05 10.74 0.86
C GLY A 220 1.04 9.22 0.77
N VAL A 221 1.26 8.52 1.89
CA VAL A 221 1.13 7.05 1.96
C VAL A 221 -0.31 6.62 1.79
N VAL A 222 -1.23 7.18 2.58
CA VAL A 222 -2.64 6.77 2.59
C VAL A 222 -3.29 6.99 1.24
N SER A 223 -3.04 8.15 0.58
CA SER A 223 -3.53 8.41 -0.78
C SER A 223 -2.91 7.48 -1.83
N SER A 224 -1.72 6.93 -1.57
CA SER A 224 -1.06 6.00 -2.47
C SER A 224 -1.54 4.56 -2.32
N GLU A 225 -2.04 4.21 -1.13
CA GLU A 225 -2.40 2.85 -0.74
C GLU A 225 -3.92 2.59 -0.86
N MET A 226 -4.76 3.62 -0.66
CA MET A 226 -6.21 3.46 -0.61
C MET A 226 -6.89 4.23 -1.74
N PRO A 227 -7.91 3.65 -2.41
CA PRO A 227 -8.81 4.40 -3.28
C PRO A 227 -9.53 5.53 -2.53
N ASP A 228 -9.70 6.67 -3.19
CA ASP A 228 -10.33 7.88 -2.62
C ASP A 228 -11.86 7.76 -2.40
N ASP A 229 -12.49 6.79 -3.06
CA ASP A 229 -13.92 6.46 -2.91
C ASP A 229 -14.23 5.55 -1.71
N PHE A 230 -13.19 5.08 -0.99
CA PHE A 230 -13.41 4.29 0.23
C PHE A 230 -13.95 5.17 1.36
N ARG A 231 -14.79 4.56 2.20
CA ARG A 231 -15.38 5.25 3.35
C ARG A 231 -14.32 5.70 4.35
N GLU A 232 -14.55 6.86 4.96
CA GLU A 232 -13.64 7.53 5.91
C GLU A 232 -13.10 6.59 7.00
N GLU A 233 -13.93 5.71 7.57
CA GLU A 233 -13.52 4.79 8.62
C GLU A 233 -12.48 3.75 8.15
N ALA A 234 -12.54 3.32 6.88
CA ALA A 234 -11.51 2.47 6.29
C ALA A 234 -10.19 3.24 6.09
N ILE A 235 -10.27 4.49 5.64
CA ILE A 235 -9.11 5.35 5.43
C ILE A 235 -8.44 5.68 6.77
N LYS A 236 -9.22 5.91 7.85
CA LYS A 236 -8.71 6.05 9.22
C LYS A 236 -7.97 4.80 9.69
N ALA A 237 -8.54 3.61 9.47
CA ALA A 237 -7.88 2.36 9.81
C ALA A 237 -6.53 2.21 9.07
N GLN A 238 -6.48 2.58 7.78
CA GLN A 238 -5.24 2.60 7.00
C GLN A 238 -4.23 3.60 7.56
N ALA A 239 -4.66 4.81 7.95
CA ALA A 239 -3.78 5.82 8.53
C ALA A 239 -3.13 5.34 9.83
N VAL A 240 -3.89 4.68 10.71
CA VAL A 240 -3.38 4.07 11.94
C VAL A 240 -2.40 2.93 11.62
N CYS A 241 -2.70 2.07 10.65
CA CYS A 241 -1.78 1.00 10.23
C CYS A 241 -0.47 1.58 9.69
N ALA A 242 -0.54 2.55 8.78
CA ALA A 242 0.64 3.16 8.16
C ALA A 242 1.53 3.85 9.21
N ARG A 243 0.92 4.57 10.15
CA ARG A 243 1.63 5.20 11.28
C ARG A 243 2.29 4.18 12.19
N SER A 244 1.58 3.12 12.55
CA SER A 244 2.11 2.05 13.40
C SER A 244 3.29 1.34 12.75
N TYR A 245 3.19 1.05 11.45
CA TYR A 245 4.28 0.46 10.67
C TYR A 245 5.53 1.35 10.69
N ALA A 246 5.39 2.63 10.38
CA ALA A 246 6.49 3.58 10.40
C ALA A 246 7.11 3.72 11.80
N MET A 247 6.28 3.80 12.84
CA MET A 247 6.75 3.85 14.24
C MET A 247 7.53 2.59 14.64
N TYR A 248 7.03 1.40 14.24
CA TYR A 248 7.75 0.14 14.48
C TYR A 248 9.15 0.17 13.82
N VAL A 249 9.23 0.59 12.57
CA VAL A 249 10.51 0.68 11.85
C VAL A 249 11.46 1.66 12.53
N LEU A 250 10.97 2.82 12.95
CA LEU A 250 11.77 3.82 13.66
C LEU A 250 12.34 3.29 14.99
N GLU A 251 11.57 2.53 15.75
CA GLU A 251 11.94 2.07 17.09
C GLU A 251 12.71 0.75 17.11
N LYS A 252 12.38 -0.18 16.22
CA LYS A 252 12.82 -1.58 16.28
C LYS A 252 13.80 -1.97 15.19
N GLU A 253 13.76 -1.30 14.03
CA GLU A 253 14.60 -1.65 12.91
C GLU A 253 15.83 -0.74 12.83
N LYS A 254 16.92 -1.28 12.30
CA LYS A 254 18.11 -0.48 12.04
C LYS A 254 17.91 0.32 10.76
N LYS A 255 18.34 1.57 10.75
CA LYS A 255 18.42 2.35 9.52
C LYS A 255 19.27 1.63 8.48
N GLU A 256 18.77 1.54 7.26
CA GLU A 256 19.58 1.16 6.12
C GLU A 256 20.57 2.28 5.79
N THR A 257 21.73 1.91 5.28
CA THR A 257 22.78 2.86 4.91
C THR A 257 23.25 2.62 3.48
N ALA A 258 23.67 3.67 2.80
CA ALA A 258 24.39 3.55 1.54
C ALA A 258 25.74 2.83 1.75
N GLU A 259 26.34 2.30 0.67
CA GLU A 259 27.55 1.50 0.68
C GLU A 259 28.73 2.13 1.45
N ASN A 260 28.80 3.45 1.54
CA ASN A 260 29.85 4.21 2.23
C ASN A 260 29.47 4.67 3.65
N GLY A 261 28.26 4.33 4.15
CA GLY A 261 27.75 4.81 5.43
C GLY A 261 27.44 6.31 5.49
N ALA A 262 27.54 7.03 4.38
CA ALA A 262 27.40 8.50 4.34
C ALA A 262 25.96 8.96 4.51
N VAL A 263 25.00 8.13 4.18
CA VAL A 263 23.56 8.43 4.28
C VAL A 263 22.78 7.22 4.74
N SER A 264 21.74 7.46 5.52
CA SER A 264 20.85 6.42 6.04
C SER A 264 19.39 6.83 5.91
N TRP A 265 18.51 5.83 5.82
CA TRP A 265 17.06 6.00 5.77
C TRP A 265 16.36 4.93 6.62
N ASN A 266 15.11 5.17 6.95
CA ASN A 266 14.27 4.25 7.71
C ASN A 266 13.39 3.40 6.78
N LEU A 267 12.79 4.03 5.76
CA LEU A 267 11.76 3.47 4.89
C LEU A 267 12.16 3.66 3.42
N VAL A 268 11.59 2.83 2.55
CA VAL A 268 11.69 2.95 1.09
C VAL A 268 10.28 3.21 0.54
N ASP A 269 10.14 4.08 -0.44
CA ASP A 269 8.89 4.55 -1.02
C ASP A 269 8.18 3.55 -1.95
N THR A 270 8.41 2.26 -1.75
CA THR A 270 7.89 1.15 -2.55
C THR A 270 7.14 0.13 -1.69
N THR A 271 6.61 -0.90 -2.33
CA THR A 271 5.99 -2.06 -1.65
C THR A 271 6.96 -2.89 -0.79
N ASP A 272 8.24 -2.54 -0.73
CA ASP A 272 9.18 -3.13 0.21
C ASP A 272 8.87 -2.67 1.64
N ASP A 273 8.38 -1.42 1.78
CA ASP A 273 7.84 -0.85 3.02
C ASP A 273 6.42 -0.33 2.79
N GLN A 274 6.26 0.94 2.38
CA GLN A 274 4.97 1.59 2.12
C GLN A 274 5.06 2.42 0.85
N VAL A 275 4.06 2.33 -0.03
CA VAL A 275 4.03 3.15 -1.24
C VAL A 275 3.85 4.62 -0.86
N TYR A 276 4.81 5.45 -1.26
CA TYR A 276 4.82 6.88 -1.01
C TYR A 276 5.08 7.64 -2.31
N LEU A 277 4.02 8.02 -3.01
CA LEU A 277 4.14 8.65 -4.33
C LEU A 277 4.43 10.14 -4.26
N SER A 278 3.98 10.78 -3.21
CA SER A 278 4.08 12.22 -2.99
C SER A 278 3.68 13.06 -4.23
N GLY A 279 2.50 13.60 -4.21
CA GLY A 279 1.89 14.37 -5.29
C GLY A 279 0.65 15.06 -4.74
N PRO A 280 -0.32 15.41 -5.55
CA PRO A 280 -1.63 15.74 -5.01
C PRO A 280 -2.09 14.60 -4.12
N VAL A 281 -2.52 14.92 -2.89
CA VAL A 281 -3.01 13.95 -1.92
C VAL A 281 -4.52 14.10 -1.77
N ASP A 282 -5.21 12.99 -1.54
CA ASP A 282 -6.66 13.00 -1.37
C ASP A 282 -7.03 13.71 -0.05
N LEU A 283 -8.00 14.62 -0.10
CA LEU A 283 -8.45 15.36 1.08
C LEU A 283 -9.00 14.44 2.18
N CYS A 284 -9.61 13.31 1.78
CA CYS A 284 -10.04 12.28 2.72
C CYS A 284 -8.87 11.64 3.49
N ALA A 285 -7.70 11.43 2.83
CA ALA A 285 -6.50 10.94 3.48
C ALA A 285 -5.93 11.94 4.48
N VAL A 286 -5.86 13.23 4.11
CA VAL A 286 -5.45 14.31 5.03
C VAL A 286 -6.35 14.35 6.26
N THR A 287 -7.67 14.30 6.05
CA THR A 287 -8.67 14.34 7.12
C THR A 287 -8.54 13.14 8.04
N ALA A 288 -8.42 11.93 7.48
CA ALA A 288 -8.28 10.70 8.25
C ALA A 288 -6.98 10.68 9.09
N CYS A 289 -5.86 11.14 8.53
CA CYS A 289 -4.61 11.26 9.26
C CYS A 289 -4.74 12.24 10.44
N ARG A 290 -5.34 13.42 10.21
CA ARG A 290 -5.58 14.42 11.29
C ARG A 290 -6.49 13.89 12.39
N GLN A 291 -7.57 13.18 12.04
CA GLN A 291 -8.54 12.64 13.02
C GLN A 291 -7.98 11.45 13.82
N THR A 292 -6.93 10.81 13.34
CA THR A 292 -6.24 9.70 14.01
C THR A 292 -4.81 10.07 14.41
N GLN A 293 -4.51 11.37 14.52
CA GLN A 293 -3.15 11.87 14.81
C GLN A 293 -2.57 11.19 16.05
N GLY A 294 -1.30 10.76 15.96
CA GLY A 294 -0.57 10.11 17.04
C GLY A 294 -1.04 8.69 17.39
N GLN A 295 -2.15 8.20 16.82
CA GLN A 295 -2.70 6.89 17.16
C GLN A 295 -1.97 5.76 16.43
N ILE A 296 -1.51 4.77 17.18
CA ILE A 296 -0.83 3.57 16.69
C ILE A 296 -1.39 2.30 17.34
N LEU A 297 -1.15 1.18 16.68
CA LEU A 297 -1.39 -0.15 17.23
C LEU A 297 -0.18 -0.62 18.04
N CYS A 298 -0.41 -1.04 19.27
CA CYS A 298 0.61 -1.59 20.16
C CYS A 298 0.19 -2.97 20.67
N ARG A 299 1.16 -3.72 21.18
CA ARG A 299 0.95 -4.87 22.07
C ARG A 299 1.99 -4.81 23.17
N ASP A 300 1.54 -4.90 24.42
CA ASP A 300 2.42 -4.79 25.59
C ASP A 300 3.32 -3.53 25.52
N GLU A 301 2.72 -2.41 25.14
CA GLU A 301 3.37 -1.09 24.96
C GLU A 301 4.41 -1.02 23.81
N VAL A 302 4.54 -2.05 23.00
CA VAL A 302 5.43 -2.07 21.84
C VAL A 302 4.63 -1.82 20.57
N PRO A 303 5.04 -0.88 19.70
CA PRO A 303 4.39 -0.69 18.41
C PRO A 303 4.34 -1.99 17.61
N LEU A 304 3.20 -2.26 16.99
CA LEU A 304 3.06 -3.36 16.05
C LEU A 304 3.61 -2.95 14.67
N LYS A 305 4.00 -3.94 13.88
CA LYS A 305 4.24 -3.80 12.43
C LYS A 305 3.01 -4.32 11.68
N PRO A 306 1.94 -3.55 11.56
CA PRO A 306 0.70 -4.03 10.96
C PRO A 306 0.86 -4.07 9.44
N HIS A 307 0.84 -5.28 8.89
CA HIS A 307 0.81 -5.47 7.44
C HIS A 307 -0.59 -5.25 6.90
N TYR A 308 -0.71 -4.77 5.69
CA TYR A 308 -1.97 -4.61 4.97
C TYR A 308 -1.79 -4.93 3.48
N TYR A 309 -2.87 -5.22 2.80
CA TYR A 309 -2.86 -5.65 1.40
C TYR A 309 -4.21 -5.37 0.74
N SER A 310 -4.27 -5.41 -0.58
CA SER A 310 -5.44 -4.99 -1.33
C SER A 310 -6.69 -5.79 -0.97
N THR A 311 -6.70 -7.10 -1.22
CA THR A 311 -7.89 -7.93 -0.96
C THR A 311 -7.53 -9.40 -0.70
N SER A 312 -8.29 -10.07 0.17
CA SER A 312 -8.20 -11.51 0.39
C SER A 312 -9.10 -12.29 -0.58
N TRP A 313 -9.02 -13.59 -0.53
CA TRP A 313 -9.97 -14.48 -1.19
C TRP A 313 -11.20 -14.80 -0.31
N GLY A 314 -11.31 -14.12 0.83
CA GLY A 314 -12.32 -14.31 1.87
C GLY A 314 -11.75 -14.78 3.22
N ILE A 315 -10.52 -15.28 3.22
CA ILE A 315 -9.82 -15.74 4.43
C ILE A 315 -8.41 -15.14 4.44
N LYS A 316 -8.02 -14.55 5.57
CA LYS A 316 -6.68 -13.97 5.77
C LYS A 316 -5.64 -15.07 6.02
N ALA A 317 -4.38 -14.81 5.64
CA ALA A 317 -3.24 -15.63 5.97
C ALA A 317 -2.70 -15.32 7.39
N ASP A 318 -1.87 -16.21 7.92
CA ASP A 318 -1.00 -15.94 9.06
C ASP A 318 0.41 -15.50 8.58
N GLY A 319 1.31 -15.20 9.53
CA GLY A 319 2.68 -14.78 9.24
C GLY A 319 3.54 -15.80 8.51
N SER A 320 3.07 -17.05 8.33
CA SER A 320 3.79 -18.09 7.58
C SER A 320 4.00 -17.75 6.10
N VAL A 321 3.23 -16.80 5.55
CA VAL A 321 3.43 -16.30 4.17
C VAL A 321 4.75 -15.55 3.98
N PHE A 322 5.40 -15.11 5.06
CA PHE A 322 6.70 -14.45 5.09
C PHE A 322 7.85 -15.38 5.53
N ASP A 323 7.77 -16.67 5.23
CA ASP A 323 8.80 -17.68 5.57
C ASP A 323 9.07 -17.82 7.09
N GLY A 324 8.06 -17.53 7.92
CA GLY A 324 8.15 -17.68 9.37
C GLY A 324 8.95 -16.59 10.10
N LYS A 325 9.41 -15.56 9.41
CA LYS A 325 10.22 -14.49 10.01
C LYS A 325 9.39 -13.46 10.80
N GLU A 326 8.08 -13.37 10.56
CA GLU A 326 7.19 -12.36 11.16
C GLU A 326 6.00 -12.98 11.92
N THR A 327 6.17 -14.15 12.51
CA THR A 327 5.10 -14.88 13.21
C THR A 327 4.69 -14.31 14.57
N GLN A 328 5.37 -13.28 15.07
CA GLN A 328 5.21 -12.87 16.47
C GLN A 328 3.90 -12.13 16.78
N TYR A 329 3.16 -11.64 15.79
CA TYR A 329 2.11 -10.64 16.06
C TYR A 329 0.70 -10.99 15.63
N LEU A 330 0.50 -11.95 14.74
CA LEU A 330 -0.84 -12.25 14.23
C LEU A 330 -1.03 -13.77 14.18
N GLU A 331 -1.76 -14.29 15.16
CA GLU A 331 -2.40 -15.59 15.01
C GLU A 331 -3.48 -15.42 13.93
N ALA A 332 -3.52 -16.28 12.94
CA ALA A 332 -4.58 -16.26 11.96
C ALA A 332 -5.91 -16.45 12.71
N ALA A 333 -6.92 -15.64 12.42
CA ALA A 333 -8.27 -16.02 12.71
C ALA A 333 -8.57 -17.26 11.87
N ALA A 334 -8.33 -18.42 12.45
CA ALA A 334 -8.56 -19.69 11.79
C ALA A 334 -10.06 -19.94 11.73
N ALA A 335 -10.70 -19.57 10.65
CA ALA A 335 -12.04 -20.05 10.35
C ALA A 335 -12.05 -21.55 9.98
N VAL A 336 -10.87 -22.13 9.69
CA VAL A 336 -10.76 -23.56 9.28
C VAL A 336 -9.61 -24.21 10.04
N LYS A 337 -9.91 -25.29 10.80
CA LYS A 337 -8.89 -26.19 11.33
C LYS A 337 -8.18 -26.85 10.15
N VAL A 338 -6.88 -26.59 10.03
CA VAL A 338 -6.03 -27.19 9.01
C VAL A 338 -5.73 -28.63 9.42
N ASP A 339 -6.25 -29.59 8.65
CA ASP A 339 -5.90 -31.00 8.79
C ASP A 339 -4.54 -31.27 8.12
N SER A 340 -3.81 -32.26 8.60
CA SER A 340 -2.44 -32.59 8.15
C SER A 340 -2.37 -33.19 6.73
N ASP A 341 -3.50 -33.59 6.13
CA ASP A 341 -3.57 -34.11 4.76
C ASP A 341 -3.78 -32.97 3.76
N VAL A 342 -2.77 -32.71 2.92
CA VAL A 342 -2.80 -31.69 1.86
C VAL A 342 -3.97 -31.92 0.89
N THR A 343 -4.36 -33.16 0.62
CA THR A 343 -5.44 -33.49 -0.30
C THR A 343 -6.80 -33.10 0.29
N GLU A 344 -7.01 -33.36 1.57
CA GLU A 344 -8.24 -32.96 2.27
C GLU A 344 -8.28 -31.45 2.45
N MET A 345 -7.16 -30.82 2.82
CA MET A 345 -7.01 -29.39 2.87
C MET A 345 -7.34 -28.74 1.52
N ASN A 346 -6.81 -29.26 0.40
CA ASN A 346 -7.13 -28.75 -0.93
C ASN A 346 -8.62 -28.84 -1.24
N ARG A 347 -9.28 -29.95 -0.91
CA ARG A 347 -10.73 -30.12 -1.11
C ARG A 347 -11.55 -29.13 -0.28
N ASN A 348 -11.19 -28.95 0.99
CA ASN A 348 -11.87 -28.02 1.88
C ASN A 348 -11.74 -26.58 1.39
N PHE A 349 -10.54 -26.16 0.93
CA PHE A 349 -10.35 -24.82 0.39
C PHE A 349 -11.07 -24.61 -0.94
N ILE A 350 -11.11 -25.60 -1.83
CA ILE A 350 -11.86 -25.51 -3.09
C ILE A 350 -13.35 -25.33 -2.79
N SER A 351 -13.93 -26.16 -1.91
CA SER A 351 -15.35 -26.04 -1.56
C SER A 351 -15.67 -24.71 -0.87
N THR A 352 -14.80 -24.23 0.01
CA THR A 352 -14.94 -22.91 0.66
C THR A 352 -14.80 -21.78 -0.37
N TYR A 353 -13.83 -21.89 -1.29
CA TYR A 353 -13.66 -20.93 -2.38
C TYR A 353 -14.93 -20.82 -3.24
N GLU A 354 -15.52 -21.96 -3.60
CA GLU A 354 -16.76 -22.03 -4.39
C GLU A 354 -17.95 -21.48 -3.61
N SER A 355 -18.08 -21.82 -2.32
CA SER A 355 -19.18 -21.33 -1.47
C SER A 355 -19.14 -19.83 -1.19
N LEU A 356 -17.94 -19.23 -1.14
CA LEU A 356 -17.75 -17.78 -0.94
C LEU A 356 -17.84 -16.99 -2.26
N SER A 357 -18.06 -17.65 -3.39
CA SER A 357 -18.04 -16.98 -4.70
C SER A 357 -19.33 -16.22 -5.03
N ASP A 358 -20.42 -16.47 -4.30
CA ASP A 358 -21.68 -15.75 -4.53
C ASP A 358 -21.64 -14.35 -3.95
N ARG A 359 -21.80 -13.36 -4.84
CA ARG A 359 -21.92 -11.94 -4.51
C ARG A 359 -23.20 -11.59 -3.73
N ASP A 360 -24.09 -12.56 -3.57
CA ASP A 360 -25.38 -12.30 -2.93
C ASP A 360 -25.21 -12.29 -1.42
N THR A 361 -25.48 -11.18 -0.88
CA THR A 361 -25.73 -10.64 0.45
C THR A 361 -26.30 -11.58 1.51
N GLY A 362 -25.93 -12.86 1.50
CA GLY A 362 -26.24 -13.81 2.57
C GLY A 362 -25.30 -13.60 3.77
N GLU A 363 -25.75 -14.01 4.96
CA GLU A 363 -25.02 -13.96 6.24
C GLU A 363 -23.61 -14.59 6.22
N ASN A 364 -23.16 -15.13 5.09
CA ASN A 364 -21.88 -15.81 4.88
C ASN A 364 -20.99 -15.14 3.82
N SER A 365 -21.29 -13.93 3.36
CA SER A 365 -20.44 -13.26 2.37
C SER A 365 -19.15 -12.73 3.00
N ALA A 366 -18.01 -12.91 2.32
CA ALA A 366 -16.75 -12.33 2.76
C ALA A 366 -16.76 -10.80 2.54
N TYR A 367 -16.19 -10.04 3.46
CA TYR A 367 -16.05 -8.58 3.30
C TYR A 367 -15.33 -8.17 2.01
N ASP A 368 -14.45 -9.01 1.49
CA ASP A 368 -13.68 -8.76 0.28
C ASP A 368 -14.44 -9.00 -1.05
N CYS A 369 -15.66 -9.51 -1.02
CA CYS A 369 -16.37 -10.02 -2.21
C CYS A 369 -16.64 -8.97 -3.30
N LYS A 370 -16.61 -7.67 -2.97
CA LYS A 370 -16.76 -6.57 -3.93
C LYS A 370 -15.48 -6.27 -4.72
N SER A 371 -14.31 -6.73 -4.28
CA SER A 371 -13.06 -6.52 -5.00
C SER A 371 -13.05 -7.25 -6.34
N PRO A 372 -12.67 -6.60 -7.45
CA PRO A 372 -12.49 -7.30 -8.73
C PRO A 372 -11.52 -8.50 -8.63
N TRP A 373 -10.52 -8.40 -7.76
CA TRP A 373 -9.50 -9.42 -7.51
C TRP A 373 -9.92 -10.49 -6.52
N PHE A 374 -11.13 -10.43 -5.98
CA PHE A 374 -11.62 -11.46 -5.05
C PHE A 374 -11.55 -12.86 -5.67
N ARG A 375 -11.80 -12.94 -7.01
CA ARG A 375 -11.64 -14.16 -7.82
C ARG A 375 -10.92 -13.82 -9.12
N TRP A 376 -10.01 -14.68 -9.52
CA TRP A 376 -9.34 -14.57 -10.81
C TRP A 376 -8.95 -15.92 -11.37
N THR A 377 -8.83 -16.02 -12.68
CA THR A 377 -8.29 -17.18 -13.40
C THR A 377 -7.14 -16.76 -14.29
N CYS A 378 -6.17 -17.65 -14.47
CA CYS A 378 -5.03 -17.44 -15.34
C CYS A 378 -4.55 -18.75 -15.94
N GLU A 379 -4.33 -18.78 -17.26
CA GLU A 379 -3.71 -19.92 -17.94
C GLU A 379 -2.21 -19.66 -18.11
N ILE A 380 -1.38 -20.60 -17.64
CA ILE A 380 0.08 -20.50 -17.73
C ILE A 380 0.59 -21.62 -18.65
N PRO A 381 1.20 -21.27 -19.79
CA PRO A 381 1.95 -22.23 -20.60
C PRO A 381 3.15 -22.77 -19.82
N LEU A 382 3.27 -24.11 -19.66
CA LEU A 382 4.34 -24.70 -18.85
C LEU A 382 5.74 -24.42 -19.41
N LYS A 383 5.86 -24.08 -20.70
CA LYS A 383 7.11 -23.64 -21.31
C LYS A 383 7.65 -22.34 -20.71
N GLN A 384 6.80 -21.50 -20.14
CA GLN A 384 7.27 -20.27 -19.43
C GLN A 384 7.99 -20.60 -18.12
N LEU A 385 7.63 -21.71 -17.48
CA LEU A 385 8.25 -22.13 -16.22
C LEU A 385 9.62 -22.79 -16.44
N SER A 386 9.78 -23.54 -17.52
CA SER A 386 11.03 -24.25 -17.79
C SER A 386 11.11 -24.72 -19.25
N ASP A 387 12.32 -24.72 -19.82
CA ASP A 387 12.61 -25.38 -21.11
C ASP A 387 12.61 -26.93 -20.96
N ARG A 388 12.67 -27.44 -19.75
CA ARG A 388 12.59 -28.88 -19.45
C ARG A 388 11.15 -29.32 -19.53
N LYS A 389 10.92 -30.55 -20.03
CA LYS A 389 9.58 -31.12 -20.09
C LYS A 389 9.04 -31.34 -18.68
N ILE A 390 8.07 -30.53 -18.29
CA ILE A 390 7.35 -30.65 -17.02
C ILE A 390 6.40 -31.85 -17.13
N LYS A 391 6.42 -32.70 -16.12
CA LYS A 391 5.49 -33.84 -15.97
C LYS A 391 4.28 -33.43 -15.15
N GLU A 392 4.51 -32.69 -14.06
CA GLU A 392 3.47 -32.37 -13.10
C GLU A 392 3.86 -31.13 -12.28
N LEU A 393 2.85 -30.31 -11.92
CA LEU A 393 2.92 -29.29 -10.89
C LEU A 393 2.04 -29.72 -9.72
N THR A 394 2.59 -29.70 -8.51
CA THR A 394 1.88 -30.15 -7.32
C THR A 394 2.02 -29.14 -6.20
N VAL A 395 0.89 -28.66 -5.63
CA VAL A 395 0.90 -27.93 -4.35
C VAL A 395 1.18 -28.95 -3.25
N THR A 396 2.37 -28.87 -2.66
CA THR A 396 2.82 -29.83 -1.63
C THR A 396 2.58 -29.32 -0.22
N LYS A 397 2.40 -27.99 -0.03
CA LYS A 397 2.08 -27.42 1.28
C LYS A 397 1.28 -26.13 1.13
N ARG A 398 0.32 -25.97 2.05
CA ARG A 398 -0.40 -24.71 2.27
C ARG A 398 -0.17 -24.22 3.70
N GLY A 399 -0.13 -22.89 3.87
CA GLY A 399 -0.23 -22.24 5.16
C GLY A 399 -1.67 -22.02 5.58
N THR A 400 -1.86 -21.43 6.74
CA THR A 400 -3.18 -21.03 7.25
C THR A 400 -3.88 -20.09 6.26
N GLY A 401 -5.18 -20.21 6.16
CA GLY A 401 -5.96 -19.49 5.15
C GLY A 401 -5.81 -20.05 3.72
N GLY A 402 -5.12 -21.18 3.53
CA GLY A 402 -5.03 -21.89 2.25
C GLY A 402 -3.99 -21.38 1.27
N TYR A 403 -3.18 -20.40 1.64
CA TYR A 403 -2.13 -19.87 0.79
C TYR A 403 -1.05 -20.92 0.51
N VAL A 404 -0.66 -21.06 -0.76
CA VAL A 404 0.37 -22.02 -1.17
C VAL A 404 1.73 -21.58 -0.61
N SER A 405 2.30 -22.41 0.27
CA SER A 405 3.62 -22.20 0.87
C SER A 405 4.71 -23.08 0.25
N GLU A 406 4.33 -24.15 -0.48
CA GLU A 406 5.29 -24.97 -1.22
C GLU A 406 4.66 -25.53 -2.49
N LEU A 407 5.39 -25.40 -3.61
CA LEU A 407 5.04 -25.93 -4.93
C LEU A 407 6.18 -26.82 -5.42
N THR A 408 5.85 -27.98 -5.96
CA THR A 408 6.81 -28.90 -6.57
C THR A 408 6.57 -28.99 -8.07
N ILE A 409 7.61 -28.79 -8.87
CA ILE A 409 7.65 -29.00 -10.32
C ILE A 409 8.39 -30.31 -10.55
N SER A 410 7.69 -31.32 -11.04
CA SER A 410 8.27 -32.62 -11.42
C SER A 410 8.55 -32.67 -12.91
N TYR A 411 9.72 -33.14 -13.29
CA TYR A 411 10.17 -33.22 -14.69
C TYR A 411 10.11 -34.64 -15.24
N ALA A 412 10.07 -34.77 -16.57
CA ALA A 412 10.03 -36.06 -17.25
C ALA A 412 11.29 -36.91 -17.02
N ASP A 413 12.42 -36.29 -16.71
CA ASP A 413 13.70 -36.95 -16.36
C ASP A 413 13.74 -37.48 -14.91
N LYS A 414 12.63 -37.47 -14.20
CA LYS A 414 12.45 -37.91 -12.81
C LYS A 414 13.11 -37.00 -11.76
N THR A 415 13.60 -35.83 -12.11
CA THR A 415 14.03 -34.82 -11.16
C THR A 415 12.85 -33.94 -10.76
N ALA A 416 13.01 -33.20 -9.65
CA ALA A 416 12.01 -32.25 -9.18
C ALA A 416 12.68 -30.98 -8.65
N GLN A 417 11.95 -29.87 -8.73
CA GLN A 417 12.30 -28.58 -8.14
C GLN A 417 11.22 -28.22 -7.11
N GLN A 418 11.65 -27.89 -5.91
CA GLN A 418 10.76 -27.37 -4.86
C GLN A 418 10.93 -25.87 -4.75
N ILE A 419 9.80 -25.15 -4.74
CA ILE A 419 9.69 -23.72 -4.56
C ILE A 419 9.04 -23.50 -3.20
N ARG A 420 9.75 -22.86 -2.28
CA ARG A 420 9.31 -22.65 -0.90
C ARG A 420 9.07 -21.18 -0.62
N GLY A 421 8.04 -20.90 0.18
CA GLY A 421 7.57 -19.56 0.53
C GLY A 421 6.54 -19.01 -0.46
N ALA A 422 5.45 -18.45 0.08
CA ALA A 422 4.35 -17.91 -0.71
C ALA A 422 4.83 -16.82 -1.70
N GLY A 423 5.75 -15.95 -1.27
CA GLY A 423 6.36 -14.94 -2.14
C GLY A 423 7.16 -15.53 -3.29
N SER A 424 7.90 -16.63 -3.05
CA SER A 424 8.66 -17.32 -4.08
C SER A 424 7.75 -18.03 -5.09
N VAL A 425 6.68 -18.67 -4.61
CA VAL A 425 5.65 -19.28 -5.48
C VAL A 425 5.01 -18.23 -6.38
N ARG A 426 4.66 -17.06 -5.83
CA ARG A 426 4.08 -15.95 -6.62
C ARG A 426 5.05 -15.46 -7.69
N ARG A 427 6.34 -15.33 -7.38
CA ARG A 427 7.36 -14.90 -8.35
C ARG A 427 7.61 -15.94 -9.44
N GLU A 428 7.65 -17.23 -9.08
CA GLU A 428 7.90 -18.32 -10.03
C GLU A 428 6.80 -18.46 -11.08
N LEU A 429 5.54 -18.26 -10.68
CA LEU A 429 4.37 -18.37 -11.56
C LEU A 429 3.93 -17.03 -12.14
N GLY A 430 4.60 -15.92 -11.80
CA GLY A 430 4.26 -14.57 -12.25
C GLY A 430 5.02 -14.19 -13.52
N PHE A 431 4.32 -14.04 -14.64
CA PHE A 431 4.88 -13.59 -15.91
C PHE A 431 4.09 -12.39 -16.42
N SER A 432 4.78 -11.38 -16.96
CA SER A 432 4.15 -10.17 -17.50
C SER A 432 3.14 -10.46 -18.61
N GLU A 433 3.31 -11.57 -19.31
CA GLU A 433 2.44 -12.05 -20.36
C GLU A 433 1.17 -12.75 -19.86
N ASN A 434 1.10 -13.08 -18.57
CA ASN A 434 -0.08 -13.71 -17.99
C ASN A 434 -1.30 -12.81 -18.15
N VAL A 435 -2.41 -13.43 -18.58
CA VAL A 435 -3.71 -12.77 -18.70
C VAL A 435 -4.59 -13.24 -17.55
N TYR A 436 -4.89 -12.34 -16.63
CA TYR A 436 -5.80 -12.60 -15.51
C TYR A 436 -7.21 -12.18 -15.90
N ARG A 437 -8.15 -13.11 -15.84
CA ARG A 437 -9.59 -12.83 -15.95
C ARG A 437 -10.14 -12.69 -14.54
N LEU A 438 -10.69 -11.52 -14.24
CA LEU A 438 -11.21 -11.17 -12.93
C LEU A 438 -12.70 -11.54 -12.80
N GLN A 439 -13.22 -11.48 -11.57
CA GLN A 439 -14.63 -11.86 -11.33
C GLN A 439 -15.64 -10.90 -11.97
N ASP A 440 -15.27 -9.67 -12.28
CA ASP A 440 -16.09 -8.72 -13.04
C ASP A 440 -16.02 -8.91 -14.56
N ASN A 441 -15.38 -10.00 -15.02
CA ASN A 441 -15.07 -10.33 -16.40
C ASN A 441 -14.06 -9.38 -17.08
N SER A 442 -13.47 -8.44 -16.37
CA SER A 442 -12.36 -7.68 -16.90
C SER A 442 -11.09 -8.51 -16.98
N THR A 443 -10.12 -8.05 -17.76
CA THR A 443 -8.82 -8.71 -17.89
C THR A 443 -7.69 -7.78 -17.49
N ARG A 444 -6.63 -8.34 -16.92
CA ARG A 444 -5.39 -7.62 -16.54
C ARG A 444 -4.17 -8.40 -17.01
N THR A 445 -3.14 -7.66 -17.38
CA THR A 445 -1.82 -8.18 -17.81
C THR A 445 -0.71 -7.34 -17.21
N GLY A 446 0.54 -7.72 -17.44
CA GLY A 446 1.69 -6.92 -17.04
C GLY A 446 2.16 -7.16 -15.60
N LEU A 447 1.56 -8.08 -14.85
CA LEU A 447 2.02 -8.43 -13.51
C LEU A 447 3.21 -9.39 -13.59
N SER A 448 4.35 -9.01 -13.03
CA SER A 448 5.55 -9.86 -12.94
C SER A 448 5.54 -10.83 -11.75
N ILE A 449 4.45 -10.85 -10.99
CA ILE A 449 4.22 -11.70 -9.83
C ILE A 449 2.73 -12.07 -9.79
N LEU A 450 2.37 -13.30 -9.36
CA LEU A 450 0.96 -13.66 -9.20
C LEU A 450 0.24 -12.69 -8.25
N PRO A 451 -1.05 -12.41 -8.50
CA PRO A 451 -1.85 -11.55 -7.63
C PRO A 451 -1.80 -11.98 -6.16
N SER A 452 -1.94 -13.27 -5.90
CA SER A 452 -1.82 -13.85 -4.56
C SER A 452 -1.20 -15.25 -4.61
N ALA A 453 -0.83 -15.79 -3.45
CA ALA A 453 -0.44 -17.19 -3.32
C ALA A 453 -1.64 -18.12 -3.03
N PHE A 454 -2.87 -17.59 -2.97
CA PHE A 454 -4.05 -18.43 -2.88
C PHE A 454 -4.55 -18.81 -4.28
N PHE A 455 -4.40 -20.07 -4.64
CA PHE A 455 -4.94 -20.65 -5.88
C PHE A 455 -5.04 -22.16 -5.76
N TYR A 456 -5.89 -22.77 -6.57
CA TYR A 456 -5.83 -24.18 -6.93
C TYR A 456 -5.58 -24.31 -8.44
N MET A 457 -5.23 -25.51 -8.89
CA MET A 457 -4.84 -25.76 -10.27
C MET A 457 -5.70 -26.86 -10.87
N ASP A 458 -6.11 -26.69 -12.13
CA ASP A 458 -6.62 -27.78 -12.93
C ASP A 458 -5.49 -28.76 -13.30
N GLU A 459 -5.88 -29.93 -13.80
CA GLU A 459 -4.93 -30.83 -14.43
C GLU A 459 -4.27 -30.18 -15.66
N VAL A 460 -3.01 -30.53 -15.91
CA VAL A 460 -2.28 -30.03 -17.07
C VAL A 460 -2.97 -30.51 -18.35
N LYS A 461 -3.40 -29.54 -19.16
CA LYS A 461 -3.97 -29.78 -20.49
C LYS A 461 -2.90 -29.72 -21.55
N SER A 462 -3.02 -30.54 -22.59
CA SER A 462 -2.14 -30.45 -23.78
C SER A 462 -2.99 -30.22 -25.02
N THR A 463 -2.86 -29.05 -25.63
CA THR A 463 -3.58 -28.67 -26.86
C THR A 463 -2.55 -28.26 -27.90
N ASP A 464 -2.59 -28.90 -29.07
CA ASP A 464 -1.65 -28.65 -30.17
C ASP A 464 -0.15 -28.73 -29.78
N GLY A 465 0.17 -29.60 -28.81
CA GLY A 465 1.52 -29.79 -28.31
C GLY A 465 1.97 -28.77 -27.25
N VAL A 466 1.12 -27.79 -26.91
CA VAL A 466 1.35 -26.84 -25.84
C VAL A 466 0.71 -27.35 -24.55
N GLN A 467 1.52 -27.51 -23.51
CA GLN A 467 1.02 -27.85 -22.18
C GLN A 467 0.69 -26.56 -21.41
N THR A 468 -0.50 -26.48 -20.84
CA THR A 468 -0.99 -25.38 -20.02
C THR A 468 -1.54 -25.87 -18.71
N VAL A 469 -1.47 -25.04 -17.67
CA VAL A 469 -2.18 -25.21 -16.40
C VAL A 469 -3.06 -23.99 -16.17
N THR A 470 -4.30 -24.21 -15.75
CA THR A 470 -5.20 -23.13 -15.33
C THR A 470 -5.10 -22.98 -13.83
N LEU A 471 -4.84 -21.76 -13.38
CA LEU A 471 -4.91 -21.36 -11.99
C LEU A 471 -6.27 -20.71 -11.72
N HIS A 472 -6.93 -21.13 -10.64
CA HIS A 472 -8.11 -20.49 -10.08
C HIS A 472 -7.70 -19.88 -8.74
N GLY A 473 -7.58 -18.57 -8.71
CA GLY A 473 -7.04 -17.87 -7.55
C GLY A 473 -8.00 -16.84 -6.98
N GLY A 474 -7.63 -16.31 -5.83
CA GLY A 474 -8.37 -15.26 -5.17
C GLY A 474 -7.47 -14.35 -4.37
N GLY A 475 -7.87 -13.07 -4.29
CA GLY A 475 -7.14 -12.04 -3.58
C GLY A 475 -6.02 -11.38 -4.39
N PHE A 476 -5.56 -10.24 -3.85
CA PHE A 476 -4.42 -9.47 -4.36
C PHE A 476 -3.57 -8.97 -3.19
N GLY A 477 -2.32 -9.42 -3.13
CA GLY A 477 -1.37 -9.15 -2.05
C GLY A 477 -0.92 -10.41 -1.32
N HIS A 478 -0.31 -10.24 -0.15
CA HIS A 478 0.25 -11.34 0.65
C HIS A 478 -0.78 -12.05 1.54
N GLY A 479 -1.92 -11.42 1.79
CA GLY A 479 -3.02 -12.02 2.56
C GLY A 479 -2.92 -11.88 4.08
N PHE A 480 -1.89 -11.22 4.62
CA PHE A 480 -1.60 -11.11 6.04
C PHE A 480 -1.91 -9.71 6.59
N GLY A 481 -2.66 -9.61 7.69
CA GLY A 481 -3.08 -8.35 8.29
C GLY A 481 -4.39 -7.82 7.72
N MET A 482 -4.50 -6.50 7.51
CA MET A 482 -5.74 -5.85 7.06
C MET A 482 -5.90 -5.93 5.55
N SER A 483 -7.06 -6.44 5.10
CA SER A 483 -7.52 -6.29 3.73
C SER A 483 -8.13 -4.90 3.54
N GLN A 484 -7.63 -4.14 2.56
CA GLN A 484 -8.11 -2.79 2.27
C GLN A 484 -9.57 -2.82 1.76
N TYR A 485 -9.90 -3.73 0.84
CA TYR A 485 -11.29 -3.93 0.39
C TYR A 485 -12.20 -4.48 1.49
N GLY A 486 -11.67 -5.37 2.34
CA GLY A 486 -12.42 -5.85 3.51
C GLY A 486 -12.73 -4.74 4.49
N ALA A 487 -11.76 -3.88 4.80
CA ALA A 487 -11.95 -2.69 5.64
C ALA A 487 -12.96 -1.71 5.03
N ALA A 488 -12.91 -1.50 3.69
CA ALA A 488 -13.87 -0.66 2.99
C ALA A 488 -15.30 -1.19 3.12
N GLN A 489 -15.52 -2.50 2.96
CA GLN A 489 -16.83 -3.12 3.11
C GLN A 489 -17.33 -3.02 4.55
N MET A 490 -16.47 -3.29 5.55
CA MET A 490 -16.84 -3.11 6.96
C MET A 490 -17.27 -1.66 7.26
N ALA A 491 -16.53 -0.67 6.71
CA ALA A 491 -16.88 0.74 6.86
C ALA A 491 -18.21 1.09 6.17
N GLU A 492 -18.54 0.48 5.02
CA GLU A 492 -19.85 0.60 4.39
C GLU A 492 -20.98 0.02 5.25
N GLU A 493 -20.72 -1.05 5.99
CA GLU A 493 -21.64 -1.66 6.94
C GLU A 493 -21.76 -0.90 8.28
N GLY A 494 -20.99 0.19 8.43
CA GLY A 494 -21.08 1.10 9.57
C GLY A 494 -20.06 0.84 10.67
N TYR A 495 -19.15 -0.12 10.52
CA TYR A 495 -18.06 -0.34 11.47
C TYR A 495 -17.15 0.88 11.55
N LYS A 496 -16.69 1.20 12.76
CA LYS A 496 -15.72 2.26 12.99
C LYS A 496 -14.29 1.75 12.82
N TYR A 497 -13.35 2.65 12.52
CA TYR A 497 -11.95 2.28 12.30
C TYR A 497 -11.36 1.43 13.44
N ALA A 498 -11.72 1.72 14.70
CA ALA A 498 -11.27 0.94 15.85
C ALA A 498 -11.83 -0.50 15.86
N GLU A 499 -13.06 -0.70 15.37
CA GLU A 499 -13.68 -2.03 15.23
C GLU A 499 -13.07 -2.80 14.03
N ILE A 500 -12.78 -2.10 12.93
CA ILE A 500 -12.06 -2.65 11.78
C ILE A 500 -10.67 -3.12 12.22
N LEU A 501 -9.92 -2.28 12.92
CA LEU A 501 -8.60 -2.62 13.42
C LEU A 501 -8.63 -3.81 14.40
N ALA A 502 -9.63 -3.85 15.31
CA ALA A 502 -9.82 -4.97 16.24
C ALA A 502 -10.07 -6.30 15.49
N TYR A 503 -10.83 -6.26 14.39
CA TYR A 503 -11.10 -7.45 13.58
C TYR A 503 -9.85 -8.01 12.91
N TYR A 504 -8.96 -7.13 12.41
CA TYR A 504 -7.75 -7.57 11.70
C TYR A 504 -6.54 -7.82 12.61
N TYR A 505 -6.45 -7.13 13.73
CA TYR A 505 -5.29 -7.18 14.63
C TYR A 505 -5.74 -7.55 16.05
N GLU A 506 -6.08 -8.82 16.23
CA GLU A 506 -6.50 -9.35 17.52
C GLU A 506 -5.47 -9.07 18.63
N LYS A 507 -5.95 -8.74 19.82
CA LYS A 507 -5.12 -8.40 21.00
C LYS A 507 -4.21 -7.17 20.79
N ALA A 508 -4.43 -6.38 19.75
CA ALA A 508 -3.78 -5.08 19.63
C ALA A 508 -4.46 -4.07 20.58
N GLU A 509 -3.72 -3.06 20.96
CA GLU A 509 -4.20 -1.90 21.71
C GLU A 509 -4.03 -0.66 20.85
N LEU A 510 -4.99 0.25 20.85
CA LEU A 510 -4.88 1.54 20.20
C LEU A 510 -4.29 2.55 21.18
N THR A 511 -3.13 3.12 20.87
CA THR A 511 -2.37 4.00 21.76
C THR A 511 -2.06 5.32 21.06
N GLU A 512 -2.22 6.45 21.77
CA GLU A 512 -1.79 7.77 21.31
C GLU A 512 -0.37 8.06 21.83
N THR A 513 0.58 8.39 20.94
CA THR A 513 2.01 8.48 21.27
C THR A 513 2.57 9.90 21.28
N TYR A 514 1.93 10.87 20.60
CA TYR A 514 2.31 12.29 20.58
C TYR A 514 1.11 13.20 20.34
#